data_2f5f38ad4c362548a7f69d6f33dbbfae
#
_entry.id   2f5f38ad4c362548a7f69d6f33dbbfae
#
_cell.length_a   1.000
_cell.length_b   1.000
_cell.length_c   1.000
_cell.angle_alpha   90.00
_cell.angle_beta   90.00
_cell.angle_gamma   90.00
#
_symmetry.space_group_name_H-M   'P 1'
#
loop_
_entity.id
_entity.type
_entity.pdbx_description
1 polymer ?
#
loop_
_entity_poly.entity_id
_entity_poly.type
_entity_poly.pdbx_seq_one_letter_code
_entity_poly.pdbx_strand_id
1 'polypeptide(L)'
;MPTTSNYFHLHLVSDSTGETLITVARAVAAQYANVTPVEHVYPLVRSQKQLDRVLAEIEEAPGIVLFTLLEKDLVSKLQSKCQEINIPSLSIIGPVMQLFQAYLGAPTTGRVGAQHTLNAEYFKRIDALNYTMMHDDGQHVEGLDEADVILVGVSRTSKTPTSIYLANRGIRTANVPLVPGIPLPRQLETLTKPLVVSLHATPERLIQVRQNRLLSMGDRDNDTYIDRQSVTDEVAYARRLSAKFDWAQLDVTRRSIEETAAAIMKLFSDRQRQRLSDE
;
A
#
# COMPACT_ATOMS: atom_id res chain seq x y z
N MET A 1 -17.69 -30.91 -7.77
CA MET A 1 -17.01 -30.95 -9.09
C MET A 1 -15.77 -30.07 -8.94
N PRO A 2 -14.57 -30.50 -9.32
CA PRO A 2 -13.42 -29.63 -9.29
C PRO A 2 -13.65 -28.51 -10.32
N THR A 3 -13.70 -27.27 -9.86
CA THR A 3 -13.71 -26.09 -10.71
C THR A 3 -12.39 -26.05 -11.45
N THR A 4 -12.41 -26.31 -12.76
CA THR A 4 -11.26 -26.04 -13.63
C THR A 4 -10.93 -24.56 -13.51
N SER A 5 -9.81 -24.28 -12.86
CA SER A 5 -9.27 -22.91 -12.78
C SER A 5 -8.91 -22.49 -14.20
N ASN A 6 -9.69 -21.59 -14.79
CA ASN A 6 -9.35 -20.97 -16.05
C ASN A 6 -8.20 -20.01 -15.81
N TYR A 7 -7.01 -20.31 -16.33
CA TYR A 7 -5.90 -19.37 -16.33
C TYR A 7 -5.76 -18.72 -17.71
N PHE A 8 -5.22 -17.51 -17.73
CA PHE A 8 -4.88 -16.78 -18.95
C PHE A 8 -3.54 -16.05 -18.77
N HIS A 9 -2.81 -15.85 -19.84
CA HIS A 9 -1.58 -15.10 -19.83
C HIS A 9 -1.86 -13.60 -19.88
N LEU A 10 -1.15 -12.85 -19.04
CA LEU A 10 -1.26 -11.40 -18.94
C LEU A 10 0.13 -10.78 -19.02
N HIS A 11 0.41 -10.12 -20.15
CA HIS A 11 1.69 -9.50 -20.45
C HIS A 11 1.66 -8.02 -20.11
N LEU A 12 2.58 -7.58 -19.25
CA LEU A 12 2.69 -6.22 -18.72
C LEU A 12 3.99 -5.58 -19.24
N VAL A 13 3.90 -4.79 -20.32
CA VAL A 13 5.06 -4.24 -21.04
C VAL A 13 5.26 -2.77 -20.70
N SER A 14 6.39 -2.43 -20.07
CA SER A 14 6.68 -1.05 -19.61
C SER A 14 8.09 -0.59 -20.01
N ASP A 15 8.21 0.68 -20.36
CA ASP A 15 9.50 1.37 -20.52
C ASP A 15 10.10 1.85 -19.19
N SER A 16 9.37 1.68 -18.07
CA SER A 16 9.77 1.98 -16.70
C SER A 16 9.66 0.73 -15.81
N THR A 17 9.35 0.88 -14.51
CA THR A 17 9.30 -0.22 -13.52
C THR A 17 8.14 -1.21 -13.72
N GLY A 18 7.06 -0.80 -14.39
CA GLY A 18 5.87 -1.62 -14.57
C GLY A 18 4.87 -1.58 -13.39
N GLU A 19 5.15 -0.88 -12.30
CA GLU A 19 4.29 -0.83 -11.11
C GLU A 19 2.86 -0.42 -11.40
N THR A 20 2.65 0.59 -12.27
CA THR A 20 1.33 1.04 -12.68
C THR A 20 0.54 -0.08 -13.36
N LEU A 21 1.20 -0.84 -14.25
CA LEU A 21 0.58 -1.98 -14.95
C LEU A 21 0.18 -3.08 -13.96
N ILE A 22 1.08 -3.45 -13.07
CA ILE A 22 0.84 -4.47 -12.04
C ILE A 22 -0.36 -4.07 -11.17
N THR A 23 -0.39 -2.82 -10.72
CA THR A 23 -1.48 -2.31 -9.87
C THR A 23 -2.83 -2.35 -10.58
N VAL A 24 -2.90 -1.86 -11.82
CA VAL A 24 -4.13 -1.88 -12.62
C VAL A 24 -4.55 -3.31 -12.95
N ALA A 25 -3.61 -4.15 -13.38
CA ALA A 25 -3.86 -5.54 -13.73
C ALA A 25 -4.48 -6.32 -12.56
N ARG A 26 -3.89 -6.21 -11.37
CA ARG A 26 -4.38 -6.87 -10.16
C ARG A 26 -5.74 -6.34 -9.70
N ALA A 27 -5.94 -5.02 -9.76
CA ALA A 27 -7.24 -4.41 -9.42
C ALA A 27 -8.36 -4.91 -10.34
N VAL A 28 -8.08 -5.05 -11.64
CA VAL A 28 -9.04 -5.56 -12.61
C VAL A 28 -9.25 -7.07 -12.46
N ALA A 29 -8.17 -7.85 -12.34
CA ALA A 29 -8.26 -9.31 -12.19
C ALA A 29 -9.06 -9.73 -10.96
N ALA A 30 -8.99 -8.96 -9.87
CA ALA A 30 -9.76 -9.20 -8.63
C ALA A 30 -11.29 -9.10 -8.83
N GLN A 31 -11.77 -8.52 -9.94
CA GLN A 31 -13.21 -8.44 -10.27
C GLN A 31 -13.75 -9.71 -10.93
N TYR A 32 -12.89 -10.64 -11.31
CA TYR A 32 -13.27 -11.87 -11.99
C TYR A 32 -13.12 -13.08 -11.09
N ALA A 33 -14.23 -13.77 -10.78
CA ALA A 33 -14.21 -15.00 -10.02
C ALA A 33 -13.74 -16.19 -10.89
N ASN A 34 -12.99 -17.12 -10.29
CA ASN A 34 -12.54 -18.37 -10.91
C ASN A 34 -11.60 -18.22 -12.13
N VAL A 35 -10.93 -17.09 -12.27
CA VAL A 35 -9.94 -16.84 -13.32
C VAL A 35 -8.64 -16.39 -12.67
N THR A 36 -7.51 -16.99 -13.06
CA THR A 36 -6.20 -16.65 -12.50
C THR A 36 -5.26 -16.15 -13.60
N PRO A 37 -4.77 -14.89 -13.53
CA PRO A 37 -3.78 -14.41 -14.48
C PRO A 37 -2.40 -15.04 -14.20
N VAL A 38 -1.73 -15.49 -15.26
CA VAL A 38 -0.30 -15.78 -15.26
C VAL A 38 0.41 -14.49 -15.69
N GLU A 39 0.91 -13.73 -14.72
CA GLU A 39 1.52 -12.42 -14.97
C GLU A 39 2.94 -12.58 -15.56
N HIS A 40 3.18 -11.95 -16.71
CA HIS A 40 4.49 -11.79 -17.34
C HIS A 40 4.84 -10.31 -17.34
N VAL A 41 5.83 -9.92 -16.54
CA VAL A 41 6.21 -8.50 -16.39
C VAL A 41 7.50 -8.20 -17.13
N TYR A 42 7.45 -7.26 -18.06
CA TYR A 42 8.58 -6.80 -18.89
C TYR A 42 8.89 -5.33 -18.61
N PRO A 43 9.71 -5.05 -17.58
CA PRO A 43 10.12 -3.69 -17.27
C PRO A 43 11.26 -3.24 -18.18
N LEU A 44 11.45 -1.91 -18.29
CA LEU A 44 12.59 -1.25 -18.95
C LEU A 44 12.72 -1.58 -20.44
N VAL A 45 11.60 -1.81 -21.13
CA VAL A 45 11.59 -2.04 -22.59
C VAL A 45 11.73 -0.70 -23.30
N ARG A 46 12.96 -0.36 -23.70
CA ARG A 46 13.35 0.95 -24.26
C ARG A 46 14.05 0.86 -25.62
N SER A 47 14.08 -0.33 -26.23
CA SER A 47 14.70 -0.54 -27.53
C SER A 47 13.94 -1.57 -28.34
N GLN A 48 14.08 -1.50 -29.67
CA GLN A 48 13.48 -2.47 -30.60
C GLN A 48 13.92 -3.91 -30.28
N LYS A 49 15.21 -4.11 -29.96
CA LYS A 49 15.75 -5.42 -29.62
C LYS A 49 15.15 -6.02 -28.35
N GLN A 50 14.88 -5.17 -27.35
CA GLN A 50 14.19 -5.62 -26.13
C GLN A 50 12.74 -5.98 -26.44
N LEU A 51 12.05 -5.15 -27.22
CA LEU A 51 10.68 -5.42 -27.63
C LEU A 51 10.58 -6.70 -28.46
N ASP A 52 11.52 -6.98 -29.35
CA ASP A 52 11.52 -8.23 -30.15
C ASP A 52 11.53 -9.48 -29.29
N ARG A 53 12.29 -9.48 -28.20
CA ARG A 53 12.30 -10.60 -27.24
C ARG A 53 10.95 -10.75 -26.54
N VAL A 54 10.37 -9.64 -26.10
CA VAL A 54 9.05 -9.63 -25.47
C VAL A 54 7.97 -10.16 -26.43
N LEU A 55 8.02 -9.75 -27.68
CA LEU A 55 7.06 -10.19 -28.70
C LEU A 55 7.18 -11.70 -28.99
N ALA A 56 8.38 -12.26 -28.96
CA ALA A 56 8.58 -13.71 -29.09
C ALA A 56 7.93 -14.47 -27.92
N GLU A 57 8.11 -13.99 -26.68
CA GLU A 57 7.48 -14.60 -25.49
C GLU A 57 5.95 -14.46 -25.51
N ILE A 58 5.42 -13.32 -26.00
CA ILE A 58 3.98 -13.13 -26.18
C ILE A 58 3.41 -14.11 -27.24
N GLU A 59 4.16 -14.39 -28.29
CA GLU A 59 3.78 -15.34 -29.35
C GLU A 59 3.77 -16.79 -28.86
N GLU A 60 4.72 -17.13 -27.96
CA GLU A 60 4.78 -18.47 -27.34
C GLU A 60 3.64 -18.70 -26.33
N ALA A 61 3.20 -17.65 -25.63
CA ALA A 61 2.14 -17.73 -24.62
C ALA A 61 1.07 -16.65 -24.85
N PRO A 62 0.23 -16.77 -25.89
CA PRO A 62 -0.71 -15.70 -26.25
C PRO A 62 -1.68 -15.35 -25.11
N GLY A 63 -1.91 -14.03 -24.91
CA GLY A 63 -2.75 -13.54 -23.84
C GLY A 63 -3.10 -12.05 -23.97
N ILE A 64 -3.55 -11.43 -22.90
CA ILE A 64 -3.86 -10.01 -22.88
C ILE A 64 -2.57 -9.22 -22.71
N VAL A 65 -2.36 -8.17 -23.51
CA VAL A 65 -1.18 -7.29 -23.41
C VAL A 65 -1.59 -5.92 -22.89
N LEU A 66 -1.11 -5.54 -21.71
CA LEU A 66 -1.23 -4.18 -21.17
C LEU A 66 0.14 -3.50 -21.25
N PHE A 67 0.16 -2.23 -21.67
CA PHE A 67 1.44 -1.54 -21.81
C PHE A 67 1.42 -0.06 -21.40
N THR A 68 2.60 0.46 -21.03
CA THR A 68 2.84 1.89 -20.69
C THR A 68 4.01 2.47 -21.50
N LEU A 69 4.23 1.99 -22.71
CA LEU A 69 5.26 2.52 -23.59
C LEU A 69 4.89 3.92 -24.09
N LEU A 70 5.88 4.84 -24.15
CA LEU A 70 5.71 6.23 -24.65
C LEU A 70 6.26 6.42 -26.07
N GLU A 71 7.28 5.66 -26.46
CA GLU A 71 7.89 5.76 -27.79
C GLU A 71 6.98 5.21 -28.87
N LYS A 72 6.62 6.06 -29.85
CA LYS A 72 5.61 5.74 -30.87
C LYS A 72 5.99 4.52 -31.71
N ASP A 73 7.26 4.36 -32.05
CA ASP A 73 7.72 3.24 -32.88
C ASP A 73 7.58 1.90 -32.15
N LEU A 74 7.90 1.88 -30.83
CA LEU A 74 7.70 0.69 -29.98
C LEU A 74 6.22 0.37 -29.81
N VAL A 75 5.38 1.40 -29.60
CA VAL A 75 3.91 1.23 -29.48
C VAL A 75 3.33 0.66 -30.76
N SER A 76 3.66 1.25 -31.92
CA SER A 76 3.15 0.80 -33.22
C SER A 76 3.56 -0.65 -33.50
N LYS A 77 4.82 -1.00 -33.25
CA LYS A 77 5.32 -2.35 -33.44
C LYS A 77 4.62 -3.37 -32.55
N LEU A 78 4.46 -3.05 -31.26
CA LEU A 78 3.75 -3.91 -30.31
C LEU A 78 2.31 -4.15 -30.75
N GLN A 79 1.58 -3.08 -31.07
CA GLN A 79 0.17 -3.16 -31.48
C GLN A 79 0.02 -3.90 -32.80
N SER A 80 0.88 -3.66 -33.79
CA SER A 80 0.86 -4.38 -35.07
C SER A 80 1.06 -5.88 -34.88
N LYS A 81 2.03 -6.27 -34.04
CA LYS A 81 2.26 -7.69 -33.75
C LYS A 81 1.09 -8.32 -33.01
N CYS A 82 0.51 -7.66 -32.02
CA CYS A 82 -0.66 -8.15 -31.31
C CYS A 82 -1.87 -8.33 -32.26
N GLN A 83 -2.05 -7.42 -33.22
CA GLN A 83 -3.08 -7.57 -34.27
C GLN A 83 -2.79 -8.76 -35.19
N GLU A 84 -1.54 -8.95 -35.62
CA GLU A 84 -1.11 -10.08 -36.48
C GLU A 84 -1.46 -11.42 -35.85
N ILE A 85 -1.18 -11.59 -34.55
CA ILE A 85 -1.47 -12.84 -33.81
C ILE A 85 -2.84 -12.85 -33.13
N ASN A 86 -3.70 -11.85 -33.43
CA ASN A 86 -5.07 -11.73 -32.96
C ASN A 86 -5.25 -11.81 -31.44
N ILE A 87 -4.41 -11.07 -30.70
CA ILE A 87 -4.53 -10.91 -29.23
C ILE A 87 -4.88 -9.48 -28.84
N PRO A 88 -5.63 -9.26 -27.74
CA PRO A 88 -5.99 -7.95 -27.28
C PRO A 88 -4.80 -7.20 -26.68
N SER A 89 -4.61 -5.93 -27.06
CA SER A 89 -3.61 -5.05 -26.48
C SER A 89 -4.19 -3.69 -26.12
N LEU A 90 -3.77 -3.12 -24.97
CA LEU A 90 -4.26 -1.84 -24.48
C LEU A 90 -3.14 -1.00 -23.84
N SER A 91 -3.02 0.26 -24.28
CA SER A 91 -2.23 1.26 -23.57
C SER A 91 -2.99 1.76 -22.35
N ILE A 92 -2.42 1.59 -21.16
CA ILE A 92 -3.05 2.04 -19.92
C ILE A 92 -2.93 3.55 -19.73
N ILE A 93 -1.80 4.15 -20.14
CA ILE A 93 -1.58 5.60 -19.97
C ILE A 93 -1.99 6.42 -21.19
N GLY A 94 -2.05 5.82 -22.38
CA GLY A 94 -2.34 6.53 -23.64
C GLY A 94 -3.63 7.34 -23.59
N PRO A 95 -4.80 6.76 -23.29
CA PRO A 95 -6.07 7.48 -23.20
C PRO A 95 -6.06 8.61 -22.16
N VAL A 96 -5.40 8.37 -21.01
CA VAL A 96 -5.26 9.38 -19.94
C VAL A 96 -4.38 10.55 -20.40
N MET A 97 -3.27 10.26 -21.08
CA MET A 97 -2.42 11.30 -21.66
C MET A 97 -3.15 12.15 -22.70
N GLN A 98 -3.95 11.53 -23.57
CA GLN A 98 -4.78 12.25 -24.56
C GLN A 98 -5.80 13.18 -23.88
N LEU A 99 -6.46 12.72 -22.81
CA LEU A 99 -7.37 13.53 -22.03
C LEU A 99 -6.67 14.74 -21.42
N PHE A 100 -5.49 14.55 -20.82
CA PHE A 100 -4.69 15.63 -20.22
C PHE A 100 -4.23 16.62 -21.29
N GLN A 101 -3.74 16.15 -22.42
CA GLN A 101 -3.34 17.00 -23.54
C GLN A 101 -4.49 17.86 -24.06
N ALA A 102 -5.66 17.26 -24.21
CA ALA A 102 -6.87 17.98 -24.66
C ALA A 102 -7.31 19.05 -23.64
N TYR A 103 -7.25 18.74 -22.35
CA TYR A 103 -7.66 19.67 -21.29
C TYR A 103 -6.64 20.78 -21.02
N LEU A 104 -5.35 20.43 -20.98
CA LEU A 104 -4.27 21.36 -20.63
C LEU A 104 -3.80 22.20 -21.85
N GLY A 105 -4.09 21.78 -23.09
CA GLY A 105 -3.58 22.43 -24.29
C GLY A 105 -2.06 22.41 -24.42
N ALA A 106 -1.36 21.56 -23.66
CA ALA A 106 0.09 21.50 -23.58
C ALA A 106 0.63 20.18 -24.18
N PRO A 107 1.79 20.22 -24.87
CA PRO A 107 2.43 19.01 -25.38
C PRO A 107 2.97 18.15 -24.25
N THR A 108 2.97 16.82 -24.44
CA THR A 108 3.61 15.89 -23.54
C THR A 108 5.14 15.97 -23.66
N THR A 109 5.85 15.80 -22.56
CA THR A 109 7.33 15.81 -22.57
C THR A 109 7.95 14.52 -23.11
N GLY A 110 7.17 13.43 -23.18
CA GLY A 110 7.64 12.10 -23.60
C GLY A 110 8.72 11.48 -22.71
N ARG A 111 8.97 12.06 -21.54
CA ARG A 111 10.05 11.63 -20.65
C ARG A 111 9.65 10.36 -19.89
N VAL A 112 10.32 9.24 -20.21
CA VAL A 112 10.13 7.95 -19.54
C VAL A 112 10.55 8.05 -18.07
N GLY A 113 9.72 7.53 -17.17
CA GLY A 113 10.01 7.51 -15.74
C GLY A 113 10.02 8.90 -15.07
N ALA A 114 9.36 9.89 -15.66
CA ALA A 114 9.33 11.25 -15.13
C ALA A 114 8.81 11.32 -13.67
N GLN A 115 7.95 10.38 -13.26
CA GLN A 115 7.43 10.25 -11.89
C GLN A 115 8.48 9.76 -10.88
N HIS A 116 9.61 9.21 -11.33
CA HIS A 116 10.68 8.67 -10.46
C HIS A 116 11.88 9.61 -10.33
N THR A 117 11.68 10.89 -10.51
CA THR A 117 12.75 11.87 -10.31
C THR A 117 13.11 12.01 -8.84
N LEU A 118 14.40 12.14 -8.54
CA LEU A 118 14.91 12.46 -7.19
C LEU A 118 14.56 13.93 -6.87
N ASN A 119 13.33 14.14 -6.47
CA ASN A 119 12.80 15.45 -6.08
C ASN A 119 12.59 15.55 -4.56
N ALA A 120 12.11 16.68 -4.08
CA ALA A 120 11.83 16.90 -2.65
C ALA A 120 10.86 15.84 -2.07
N GLU A 121 9.90 15.34 -2.86
CA GLU A 121 8.98 14.29 -2.43
C GLU A 121 9.67 12.93 -2.23
N TYR A 122 10.67 12.61 -3.07
CA TYR A 122 11.47 11.41 -2.88
C TYR A 122 12.22 11.46 -1.55
N PHE A 123 12.93 12.57 -1.27
CA PHE A 123 13.66 12.72 0.00
C PHE A 123 12.71 12.74 1.21
N LYS A 124 11.54 13.37 1.08
CA LYS A 124 10.51 13.34 2.12
C LYS A 124 10.06 11.90 2.42
N ARG A 125 9.90 11.05 1.41
CA ARG A 125 9.55 9.63 1.61
C ARG A 125 10.67 8.86 2.31
N ILE A 126 11.92 9.06 1.91
CA ILE A 126 13.07 8.41 2.55
C ILE A 126 13.20 8.84 4.02
N ASP A 127 13.05 10.13 4.31
CA ASP A 127 13.06 10.65 5.67
C ASP A 127 11.92 10.03 6.52
N ALA A 128 10.71 9.99 5.98
CA ALA A 128 9.56 9.36 6.66
C ALA A 128 9.77 7.86 6.91
N LEU A 129 10.37 7.13 5.97
CA LEU A 129 10.70 5.72 6.15
C LEU A 129 11.74 5.52 7.26
N ASN A 130 12.82 6.29 7.24
CA ASN A 130 13.86 6.23 8.28
C ASN A 130 13.27 6.55 9.66
N TYR A 131 12.48 7.63 9.76
CA TYR A 131 11.79 7.98 10.99
C TYR A 131 10.92 6.83 11.48
N THR A 132 10.08 6.28 10.62
CA THR A 132 9.12 5.22 10.97
C THR A 132 9.79 3.94 11.42
N MET A 133 10.91 3.56 10.79
CA MET A 133 11.69 2.39 11.19
C MET A 133 12.33 2.55 12.57
N MET A 134 12.77 3.75 12.91
CA MET A 134 13.35 4.06 14.22
C MET A 134 12.28 4.11 15.34
N HIS A 135 11.05 4.53 15.00
CA HIS A 135 9.96 4.73 15.97
C HIS A 135 8.91 3.60 15.91
N ASP A 136 9.32 2.38 15.53
CA ASP A 136 8.44 1.22 15.55
C ASP A 136 8.43 0.56 16.93
N ASP A 137 7.29 -0.01 17.29
CA ASP A 137 7.04 -0.80 18.50
C ASP A 137 7.45 -0.09 19.82
N GLY A 138 7.23 1.22 19.88
CA GLY A 138 7.48 2.04 21.07
C GLY A 138 8.94 2.42 21.30
N GLN A 139 9.80 2.29 20.30
CA GLN A 139 11.19 2.74 20.36
C GLN A 139 11.27 4.26 20.16
N HIS A 140 12.37 4.87 20.64
CA HIS A 140 12.70 6.30 20.48
C HIS A 140 11.54 7.26 20.82
N VAL A 141 10.90 7.01 21.96
CA VAL A 141 9.72 7.79 22.40
C VAL A 141 9.99 9.29 22.59
N GLU A 142 11.24 9.68 22.75
CA GLU A 142 11.67 11.09 22.83
C GLU A 142 11.44 11.89 21.56
N GLY A 143 11.37 11.22 20.39
CA GLY A 143 11.14 11.85 19.08
C GLY A 143 9.69 11.81 18.61
N LEU A 144 8.72 11.44 19.44
CA LEU A 144 7.31 11.33 19.06
C LEU A 144 6.66 12.65 18.63
N ASP A 145 7.19 13.80 19.05
CA ASP A 145 6.73 15.14 18.67
C ASP A 145 7.05 15.50 17.21
N GLU A 146 8.01 14.80 16.60
CA GLU A 146 8.37 14.95 15.18
C GLU A 146 7.46 14.14 14.25
N ALA A 147 6.64 13.23 14.78
CA ALA A 147 5.69 12.46 14.00
C ALA A 147 4.62 13.35 13.35
N ASP A 148 4.16 12.94 12.19
CA ASP A 148 2.91 13.42 11.58
C ASP A 148 1.72 12.64 12.16
N VAL A 149 1.90 11.31 12.30
CA VAL A 149 0.90 10.37 12.81
C VAL A 149 1.53 9.44 13.84
N ILE A 150 0.82 9.15 14.92
CA ILE A 150 1.19 8.12 15.89
C ILE A 150 0.09 7.06 15.90
N LEU A 151 0.44 5.82 15.55
CA LEU A 151 -0.45 4.68 15.62
C LEU A 151 -0.34 4.03 17.00
N VAL A 152 -1.46 3.89 17.69
CA VAL A 152 -1.52 3.17 18.96
C VAL A 152 -2.47 1.99 18.85
N GLY A 153 -2.33 0.99 19.70
CA GLY A 153 -3.22 -0.17 19.73
C GLY A 153 -2.54 -1.43 20.24
N VAL A 154 -3.33 -2.44 20.53
CA VAL A 154 -2.83 -3.74 21.00
C VAL A 154 -2.03 -4.48 19.93
N SER A 155 -1.33 -5.54 20.32
CA SER A 155 -0.57 -6.37 19.39
C SER A 155 -1.45 -6.95 18.28
N ARG A 156 -0.96 -6.94 17.02
CA ARG A 156 -1.61 -7.49 15.83
C ARG A 156 -2.81 -6.69 15.28
N THR A 157 -2.85 -5.40 15.55
CA THR A 157 -3.77 -4.46 14.87
C THR A 157 -3.19 -3.83 13.60
N SER A 158 -2.19 -4.45 12.99
CA SER A 158 -1.53 -4.00 11.75
C SER A 158 -0.84 -2.63 11.83
N LYS A 159 -0.41 -2.18 13.03
CA LYS A 159 0.27 -0.89 13.21
C LYS A 159 1.52 -0.78 12.33
N THR A 160 2.49 -1.68 12.50
CA THR A 160 3.76 -1.66 11.74
C THR A 160 3.57 -1.66 10.21
N PRO A 161 2.82 -2.57 9.58
CA PRO A 161 2.64 -2.51 8.13
C PRO A 161 1.90 -1.25 7.68
N THR A 162 0.97 -0.72 8.47
CA THR A 162 0.27 0.53 8.17
C THR A 162 1.21 1.73 8.29
N SER A 163 2.10 1.77 9.30
CA SER A 163 3.08 2.86 9.46
C SER A 163 4.06 2.92 8.29
N ILE A 164 4.56 1.76 7.83
CA ILE A 164 5.41 1.67 6.65
C ILE A 164 4.68 2.13 5.38
N TYR A 165 3.40 1.76 5.23
CA TYR A 165 2.59 2.19 4.09
C TYR A 165 2.38 3.71 4.05
N LEU A 166 2.16 4.34 5.21
CA LEU A 166 2.06 5.80 5.35
C LEU A 166 3.40 6.49 5.08
N ALA A 167 4.50 5.92 5.58
CA ALA A 167 5.85 6.44 5.35
C ALA A 167 6.23 6.46 3.87
N ASN A 168 5.84 5.45 3.09
CA ASN A 168 5.99 5.44 1.63
C ASN A 168 5.24 6.59 0.93
N ARG A 169 4.37 7.30 1.63
CA ARG A 169 3.67 8.51 1.17
C ARG A 169 4.20 9.78 1.81
N GLY A 170 5.38 9.70 2.46
CA GLY A 170 6.05 10.82 3.09
C GLY A 170 5.42 11.29 4.40
N ILE A 171 4.68 10.42 5.09
CA ILE A 171 4.06 10.70 6.40
C ILE A 171 4.91 10.01 7.48
N ARG A 172 5.59 10.79 8.33
CA ARG A 172 6.36 10.26 9.46
C ARG A 172 5.41 9.64 10.47
N THR A 173 5.48 8.33 10.63
CA THR A 173 4.53 7.57 11.45
C THR A 173 5.25 6.80 12.55
N ALA A 174 4.96 7.11 13.80
CA ALA A 174 5.40 6.30 14.94
C ALA A 174 4.37 5.23 15.30
N ASN A 175 4.81 4.18 15.96
CA ASN A 175 3.99 3.05 16.39
C ASN A 175 4.24 2.77 17.88
N VAL A 176 3.21 2.94 18.72
CA VAL A 176 3.28 2.70 20.15
C VAL A 176 2.30 1.59 20.56
N PRO A 177 2.78 0.45 21.05
CA PRO A 177 1.91 -0.63 21.52
C PRO A 177 1.21 -0.25 22.83
N LEU A 178 -0.06 -0.60 22.94
CA LEU A 178 -0.84 -0.50 24.18
C LEU A 178 -0.84 -1.86 24.86
N VAL A 179 -0.20 -1.94 26.04
CA VAL A 179 -0.09 -3.17 26.81
C VAL A 179 -0.65 -2.92 28.21
N PRO A 180 -1.63 -3.71 28.69
CA PRO A 180 -2.11 -3.60 30.06
C PRO A 180 -0.98 -3.71 31.09
N GLY A 181 -0.98 -2.83 32.09
CA GLY A 181 0.06 -2.79 33.12
C GLY A 181 1.36 -2.08 32.73
N ILE A 182 1.57 -1.75 31.45
CA ILE A 182 2.71 -0.93 31.03
C ILE A 182 2.24 0.52 30.87
N PRO A 183 2.90 1.49 31.57
CA PRO A 183 2.52 2.89 31.47
C PRO A 183 2.81 3.42 30.06
N LEU A 184 1.96 4.34 29.61
CA LEU A 184 2.19 5.08 28.35
C LEU A 184 3.45 5.93 28.45
N PRO A 185 4.17 6.14 27.33
CA PRO A 185 5.15 7.21 27.26
C PRO A 185 4.52 8.54 27.68
N ARG A 186 5.16 9.26 28.62
CA ARG A 186 4.62 10.57 29.10
C ARG A 186 4.41 11.57 27.99
N GLN A 187 5.27 11.52 26.99
CA GLN A 187 5.18 12.37 25.80
C GLN A 187 3.82 12.19 25.09
N LEU A 188 3.34 10.96 24.97
CA LEU A 188 2.09 10.64 24.28
C LEU A 188 0.86 11.30 24.93
N GLU A 189 0.92 11.58 26.23
CA GLU A 189 -0.17 12.22 26.98
C GLU A 189 -0.29 13.72 26.74
N THR A 190 0.81 14.37 26.31
CA THR A 190 0.90 15.83 26.19
C THR A 190 1.03 16.34 24.76
N LEU A 191 1.23 15.43 23.79
CA LEU A 191 1.41 15.78 22.39
C LEU A 191 0.13 16.37 21.78
N THR A 192 0.28 17.53 21.16
CA THR A 192 -0.79 18.21 20.41
C THR A 192 -0.54 18.23 18.91
N LYS A 193 0.73 18.17 18.48
CA LYS A 193 1.11 18.26 17.05
C LYS A 193 0.78 16.98 16.26
N PRO A 194 1.19 15.76 16.64
CA PRO A 194 0.85 14.56 15.89
C PRO A 194 -0.64 14.24 15.92
N LEU A 195 -1.12 13.59 14.85
CA LEU A 195 -2.41 12.92 14.88
C LEU A 195 -2.24 11.55 15.54
N VAL A 196 -2.85 11.34 16.70
CA VAL A 196 -2.86 10.01 17.34
C VAL A 196 -4.07 9.23 16.86
N VAL A 197 -3.84 8.03 16.31
CA VAL A 197 -4.90 7.12 15.82
C VAL A 197 -4.80 5.78 16.52
N SER A 198 -5.87 5.39 17.19
CA SER A 198 -5.97 4.11 17.86
C SER A 198 -6.60 3.06 16.95
N LEU A 199 -5.84 2.01 16.64
CA LEU A 199 -6.28 0.89 15.82
C LEU A 199 -6.88 -0.21 16.71
N HIS A 200 -8.12 -0.56 16.42
CA HIS A 200 -8.86 -1.59 17.14
C HIS A 200 -9.27 -2.74 16.22
N ALA A 201 -9.28 -3.95 16.75
CA ALA A 201 -9.91 -5.09 16.10
C ALA A 201 -10.73 -5.87 17.13
N THR A 202 -11.65 -6.73 16.66
CA THR A 202 -12.41 -7.59 17.56
C THR A 202 -11.50 -8.65 18.19
N PRO A 203 -11.80 -9.10 19.43
CA PRO A 203 -11.03 -10.16 20.09
C PRO A 203 -10.89 -11.41 19.23
N GLU A 204 -11.96 -11.85 18.56
CA GLU A 204 -11.96 -13.01 17.68
C GLU A 204 -10.96 -12.87 16.54
N ARG A 205 -10.92 -11.69 15.90
CA ARG A 205 -9.96 -11.40 14.82
C ARG A 205 -8.53 -11.41 15.32
N LEU A 206 -8.27 -10.81 16.49
CA LEU A 206 -6.94 -10.79 17.09
C LEU A 206 -6.45 -12.20 17.43
N ILE A 207 -7.30 -13.01 18.04
CA ILE A 207 -6.99 -14.41 18.37
C ILE A 207 -6.61 -15.17 17.09
N GLN A 208 -7.41 -15.06 16.02
CA GLN A 208 -7.12 -15.70 14.74
C GLN A 208 -5.77 -15.30 14.17
N VAL A 209 -5.47 -14.00 14.16
CA VAL A 209 -4.19 -13.47 13.62
C VAL A 209 -3.00 -13.90 14.48
N ARG A 210 -3.17 -13.89 15.81
CA ARG A 210 -2.15 -14.34 16.77
C ARG A 210 -1.86 -15.83 16.65
N GLN A 211 -2.89 -16.67 16.50
CA GLN A 211 -2.74 -18.12 16.23
C GLN A 211 -1.95 -18.39 14.96
N ASN A 212 -2.29 -17.72 13.86
CA ASN A 212 -1.55 -17.84 12.61
C ASN A 212 -0.07 -17.45 12.76
N ARG A 213 0.22 -16.46 13.60
CA ARG A 213 1.60 -16.02 13.87
C ARG A 213 2.37 -17.05 14.68
N LEU A 214 1.78 -17.62 15.73
CA LEU A 214 2.40 -18.68 16.53
C LEU A 214 2.71 -19.90 15.67
N LEU A 215 1.77 -20.32 14.82
CA LEU A 215 1.99 -21.42 13.86
C LEU A 215 3.17 -21.13 12.93
N SER A 216 3.31 -19.91 12.43
CA SER A 216 4.42 -19.53 11.54
C SER A 216 5.78 -19.46 12.24
N MET A 217 5.82 -19.24 13.55
CA MET A 217 7.05 -19.17 14.35
C MET A 217 7.44 -20.51 14.99
N GLY A 218 6.59 -21.53 14.92
CA GLY A 218 6.81 -22.82 15.57
C GLY A 218 6.70 -22.76 17.10
N ASP A 219 6.22 -21.67 17.65
CA ASP A 219 6.04 -21.47 19.11
C ASP A 219 4.64 -21.95 19.50
N ARG A 220 4.57 -22.94 20.42
CA ARG A 220 3.32 -23.56 20.87
C ARG A 220 2.98 -23.25 22.32
N ASP A 221 3.85 -22.58 23.06
CA ASP A 221 3.75 -22.49 24.53
C ASP A 221 3.21 -21.14 25.05
N ASN A 222 2.63 -20.28 24.20
CA ASN A 222 2.17 -18.95 24.63
C ASN A 222 0.63 -18.87 24.70
N ASP A 223 0.01 -19.69 25.58
CA ASP A 223 -1.44 -19.78 25.75
C ASP A 223 -2.10 -18.43 26.14
N THR A 224 -1.42 -17.62 26.95
CA THR A 224 -1.93 -16.31 27.39
C THR A 224 -2.11 -15.32 26.25
N TYR A 225 -1.27 -15.41 25.21
CA TYR A 225 -1.27 -14.51 24.05
C TYR A 225 -2.54 -14.67 23.19
N ILE A 226 -3.15 -15.83 23.22
CA ILE A 226 -4.39 -16.18 22.48
C ILE A 226 -5.59 -16.43 23.40
N ASP A 227 -5.41 -16.30 24.73
CA ASP A 227 -6.51 -16.45 25.67
C ASP A 227 -7.58 -15.40 25.43
N ARG A 228 -8.83 -15.85 25.27
CA ARG A 228 -9.96 -14.99 24.91
C ARG A 228 -10.21 -13.88 25.91
N GLN A 229 -10.12 -14.19 27.22
CA GLN A 229 -10.37 -13.21 28.26
C GLN A 229 -9.27 -12.15 28.26
N SER A 230 -8.01 -12.56 28.21
CA SER A 230 -6.84 -11.67 28.14
C SER A 230 -6.93 -10.74 26.94
N VAL A 231 -7.24 -11.26 25.75
CA VAL A 231 -7.39 -10.46 24.53
C VAL A 231 -8.55 -9.46 24.63
N THR A 232 -9.67 -9.88 25.26
CA THR A 232 -10.83 -9.00 25.47
C THR A 232 -10.46 -7.85 26.41
N ASP A 233 -9.73 -8.14 27.48
CA ASP A 233 -9.29 -7.14 28.46
C ASP A 233 -8.28 -6.16 27.84
N GLU A 234 -7.36 -6.63 27.00
CA GLU A 234 -6.46 -5.77 26.23
C GLU A 234 -7.22 -4.79 25.30
N VAL A 235 -8.21 -5.30 24.56
CA VAL A 235 -9.03 -4.46 23.66
C VAL A 235 -9.83 -3.44 24.46
N ALA A 236 -10.43 -3.85 25.58
CA ALA A 236 -11.16 -2.95 26.45
C ALA A 236 -10.25 -1.88 27.07
N TYR A 237 -9.04 -2.24 27.46
CA TYR A 237 -8.02 -1.31 27.95
C TYR A 237 -7.64 -0.26 26.89
N ALA A 238 -7.33 -0.70 25.68
CA ALA A 238 -6.98 0.21 24.57
C ALA A 238 -8.12 1.19 24.25
N ARG A 239 -9.37 0.72 24.23
CA ARG A 239 -10.54 1.58 24.01
C ARG A 239 -10.74 2.60 25.11
N ARG A 240 -10.56 2.22 26.38
CA ARG A 240 -10.63 3.16 27.51
C ARG A 240 -9.57 4.26 27.42
N LEU A 241 -8.32 3.90 27.06
CA LEU A 241 -7.27 4.89 26.86
C LEU A 241 -7.59 5.83 25.70
N SER A 242 -8.06 5.30 24.59
CA SER A 242 -8.43 6.11 23.42
C SER A 242 -9.55 7.10 23.73
N ALA A 243 -10.54 6.69 24.50
CA ALA A 243 -11.60 7.57 24.95
C ALA A 243 -11.11 8.61 25.98
N LYS A 244 -10.19 8.23 26.89
CA LYS A 244 -9.62 9.13 27.89
C LYS A 244 -8.84 10.29 27.26
N PHE A 245 -8.08 10.00 26.18
CA PHE A 245 -7.22 10.99 25.53
C PHE A 245 -7.83 11.57 24.24
N ASP A 246 -9.08 11.29 23.94
CA ASP A 246 -9.80 11.74 22.73
C ASP A 246 -9.06 11.41 21.43
N TRP A 247 -8.41 10.23 21.37
CA TRP A 247 -7.73 9.80 20.16
C TRP A 247 -8.73 9.32 19.10
N ALA A 248 -8.44 9.62 17.84
CA ALA A 248 -9.19 9.07 16.73
C ALA A 248 -9.16 7.54 16.75
N GLN A 249 -10.32 6.88 16.64
CA GLN A 249 -10.44 5.43 16.71
C GLN A 249 -10.79 4.85 15.35
N LEU A 250 -10.10 3.78 14.95
CA LEU A 250 -10.30 3.11 13.68
C LEU A 250 -10.42 1.59 13.87
N ASP A 251 -11.56 1.02 13.48
CA ASP A 251 -11.74 -0.41 13.46
C ASP A 251 -11.11 -1.02 12.22
N VAL A 252 -10.13 -1.92 12.43
CA VAL A 252 -9.37 -2.61 11.38
C VAL A 252 -9.73 -4.09 11.25
N THR A 253 -10.82 -4.55 11.88
CA THR A 253 -11.22 -5.96 11.91
C THR A 253 -11.32 -6.59 10.53
N ARG A 254 -11.87 -5.84 9.56
CA ARG A 254 -12.10 -6.29 8.18
C ARG A 254 -11.47 -5.38 7.13
N ARG A 255 -10.53 -4.52 7.53
CA ARG A 255 -9.86 -3.62 6.60
C ARG A 255 -8.51 -4.16 6.17
N SER A 256 -8.16 -3.90 4.92
CA SER A 256 -6.79 -4.06 4.43
C SER A 256 -5.87 -2.95 5.01
N ILE A 257 -4.57 -3.12 4.85
CA ILE A 257 -3.58 -2.11 5.25
C ILE A 257 -3.80 -0.82 4.46
N GLU A 258 -4.10 -0.94 3.17
CA GLU A 258 -4.34 0.16 2.24
C GLU A 258 -5.60 0.97 2.63
N GLU A 259 -6.70 0.29 2.95
CA GLU A 259 -7.95 0.92 3.41
C GLU A 259 -7.76 1.61 4.75
N THR A 260 -7.01 0.99 5.66
CA THR A 260 -6.64 1.56 6.95
C THR A 260 -5.81 2.84 6.76
N ALA A 261 -4.76 2.76 5.93
CA ALA A 261 -3.91 3.90 5.63
C ALA A 261 -4.68 5.04 4.92
N ALA A 262 -5.58 4.70 3.99
CA ALA A 262 -6.42 5.69 3.31
C ALA A 262 -7.32 6.45 4.31
N ALA A 263 -7.93 5.74 5.27
CA ALA A 263 -8.72 6.36 6.33
C ALA A 263 -7.87 7.27 7.23
N ILE A 264 -6.64 6.86 7.58
CA ILE A 264 -5.71 7.67 8.38
C ILE A 264 -5.27 8.92 7.62
N MET A 265 -4.92 8.78 6.33
CA MET A 265 -4.55 9.93 5.48
C MET A 265 -5.68 10.95 5.39
N LYS A 266 -6.92 10.51 5.32
CA LYS A 266 -8.09 11.40 5.35
C LYS A 266 -8.15 12.15 6.67
N LEU A 267 -8.09 11.47 7.82
CA LEU A 267 -8.08 12.10 9.14
C LEU A 267 -6.95 13.12 9.29
N PHE A 268 -5.76 12.77 8.81
CA PHE A 268 -4.59 13.65 8.84
C PHE A 268 -4.79 14.90 7.99
N SER A 269 -5.30 14.75 6.78
CA SER A 269 -5.60 15.85 5.86
C SER A 269 -6.68 16.78 6.43
N ASP A 270 -7.73 16.23 7.02
CA ASP A 270 -8.82 17.00 7.64
C ASP A 270 -8.30 17.80 8.83
N ARG A 271 -7.44 17.20 9.67
CA ARG A 271 -6.79 17.91 10.79
C ARG A 271 -5.86 19.04 10.33
N GLN A 272 -5.10 18.84 9.24
CA GLN A 272 -4.27 19.91 8.68
C GLN A 272 -5.09 21.09 8.18
N ARG A 273 -6.24 20.83 7.52
CA ARG A 273 -7.14 21.90 7.05
C ARG A 273 -7.73 22.70 8.21
N GLN A 274 -8.15 22.00 9.29
CA GLN A 274 -8.67 22.67 10.48
C GLN A 274 -7.65 23.64 11.08
N ARG A 275 -6.40 23.21 11.22
CA ARG A 275 -5.32 24.06 11.75
C ARG A 275 -5.06 25.31 10.91
N LEU A 276 -5.09 25.18 9.59
CA LEU A 276 -4.91 26.31 8.67
C LEU A 276 -6.10 27.28 8.67
N SER A 277 -7.28 26.85 9.15
CA SER A 277 -8.46 27.71 9.30
C SER A 277 -8.51 28.42 10.65
N ASP A 278 -7.77 27.92 11.65
CA ASP A 278 -7.70 28.46 13.01
C ASP A 278 -6.52 29.46 13.20
N GLU A 279 -5.59 29.50 12.22
CA GLU A 279 -4.50 30.50 12.10
C GLU A 279 -4.92 31.69 11.23
#